data_93ed280f8ba8074e3f1cd0aaddd3b1bc
#
_entry.id   93ed280f8ba8074e3f1cd0aaddd3b1bc
#
_cell.length_a   1.000
_cell.length_b   1.000
_cell.length_c   1.000
_cell.angle_alpha   90.00
_cell.angle_beta   90.00
_cell.angle_gamma   90.00
#
_symmetry.space_group_name_H-M   'P 1'
#
loop_
_entity.id
_entity.type
_entity.pdbx_description
1 polymer ?
#
loop_
_entity_poly.entity_id
_entity_poly.type
_entity_poly.pdbx_seq_one_letter_code
_entity_poly.pdbx_strand_id
1 'polypeptide(L)'
;MGRRGRERAAEFSDFARTAMPDLYRTASLLCADRHRAEDLVQETLARVYARWSTTIDNPAAYAQTTLTRTWISQQRRRSTHERPMDRLPEHPAPAPDDALRLTLLDALAGLEPLDRVIVVLRHLDDVPTAEVALRLGMTDVAVRARLMRALRKLRAVLDLPFPDLVTEGTTP
;
A
#
# COMPACT_ATOMS: atom_id res chain seq x y z
N MET A 1 2.79 -35.84 1.54
CA MET A 1 2.11 -34.67 0.94
C MET A 1 1.41 -35.16 -0.31
N GLY A 2 0.06 -35.16 -0.32
CA GLY A 2 -0.73 -35.74 -1.42
C GLY A 2 -0.64 -34.91 -2.71
N ARG A 3 -1.02 -35.50 -3.85
CA ARG A 3 -1.02 -34.88 -5.21
C ARG A 3 -1.70 -33.51 -5.22
N ARG A 4 -2.88 -33.38 -4.62
CA ARG A 4 -3.63 -32.11 -4.51
C ARG A 4 -2.86 -31.01 -3.75
N GLY A 5 -2.06 -31.38 -2.74
CA GLY A 5 -1.23 -30.43 -1.99
C GLY A 5 -0.07 -29.86 -2.83
N ARG A 6 0.51 -30.69 -3.71
CA ARG A 6 1.57 -30.26 -4.63
C ARG A 6 1.04 -29.38 -5.74
N GLU A 7 -0.12 -29.73 -6.32
CA GLU A 7 -0.81 -28.91 -7.33
C GLU A 7 -1.14 -27.52 -6.78
N ARG A 8 -1.77 -27.45 -5.60
CA ARG A 8 -2.07 -26.19 -4.91
C ARG A 8 -0.81 -25.34 -4.64
N ALA A 9 0.29 -25.96 -4.22
CA ALA A 9 1.55 -25.25 -3.95
C ALA A 9 2.17 -24.71 -5.25
N ALA A 10 2.09 -25.46 -6.37
CA ALA A 10 2.57 -25.02 -7.67
C ALA A 10 1.76 -23.83 -8.19
N GLU A 11 0.43 -23.91 -8.17
CA GLU A 11 -0.47 -22.81 -8.57
C GLU A 11 -0.20 -21.54 -7.76
N PHE A 12 -0.06 -21.67 -6.44
CA PHE A 12 0.28 -20.53 -5.59
C PHE A 12 1.67 -19.94 -5.90
N SER A 13 2.67 -20.79 -6.17
CA SER A 13 4.03 -20.33 -6.53
C SER A 13 4.03 -19.51 -7.81
N ASP A 14 3.26 -19.91 -8.81
CA ASP A 14 3.11 -19.18 -10.07
C ASP A 14 2.39 -17.85 -9.84
N PHE A 15 1.32 -17.84 -9.07
CA PHE A 15 0.64 -16.61 -8.66
C PHE A 15 1.59 -15.67 -7.89
N ALA A 16 2.29 -16.17 -6.88
CA ALA A 16 3.20 -15.37 -6.05
C ALA A 16 4.31 -14.72 -6.88
N ARG A 17 4.89 -15.45 -7.85
CA ARG A 17 5.91 -14.93 -8.75
C ARG A 17 5.38 -13.77 -9.59
N THR A 18 4.16 -13.88 -10.09
CA THR A 18 3.51 -12.85 -10.91
C THR A 18 3.09 -11.63 -10.08
N ALA A 19 2.57 -11.84 -8.86
CA ALA A 19 2.06 -10.78 -8.02
C ALA A 19 3.16 -10.03 -7.23
N MET A 20 4.32 -10.66 -7.02
CA MET A 20 5.40 -10.13 -6.17
C MET A 20 5.87 -8.72 -6.56
N PRO A 21 6.11 -8.36 -7.84
CA PRO A 21 6.56 -7.02 -8.21
C PRO A 21 5.59 -5.92 -7.77
N ASP A 22 4.28 -6.12 -7.97
CA ASP A 22 3.25 -5.16 -7.61
C ASP A 22 3.06 -5.07 -6.09
N LEU A 23 3.06 -6.20 -5.40
CA LEU A 23 3.00 -6.23 -3.93
C LEU A 23 4.21 -5.52 -3.32
N TYR A 24 5.41 -5.77 -3.86
CA TYR A 24 6.64 -5.14 -3.37
C TYR A 24 6.67 -3.62 -3.63
N ARG A 25 6.19 -3.17 -4.80
CA ARG A 25 6.05 -1.75 -5.11
C ARG A 25 5.14 -1.07 -4.10
N THR A 26 3.94 -1.58 -3.86
CA THR A 26 2.99 -1.06 -2.88
C THR A 26 3.58 -1.08 -1.46
N ALA A 27 4.20 -2.19 -1.05
CA ALA A 27 4.83 -2.33 0.26
C ALA A 27 5.96 -1.31 0.47
N SER A 28 6.79 -1.07 -0.55
CA SER A 28 7.90 -0.09 -0.50
C SER A 28 7.40 1.33 -0.27
N LEU A 29 6.29 1.71 -0.89
CA LEU A 29 5.65 3.02 -0.71
C LEU A 29 4.99 3.17 0.66
N LEU A 30 4.48 2.07 1.22
CA LEU A 30 3.87 2.06 2.54
C LEU A 30 4.91 2.04 3.67
N CYS A 31 6.01 1.29 3.52
CA CYS A 31 6.98 1.07 4.58
C CYS A 31 8.10 2.11 4.61
N ALA A 32 8.46 2.70 3.45
CA ALA A 32 9.64 3.56 3.27
C ALA A 32 10.98 2.90 3.70
N ASP A 33 10.98 1.59 3.89
CA ASP A 33 12.10 0.78 4.32
C ASP A 33 12.08 -0.57 3.59
N ARG A 34 13.21 -0.97 3.03
CA ARG A 34 13.31 -2.16 2.18
C ARG A 34 13.00 -3.46 2.94
N HIS A 35 13.61 -3.64 4.09
CA HIS A 35 13.46 -4.88 4.87
C HIS A 35 12.02 -5.03 5.37
N ARG A 36 11.43 -3.93 5.83
CA ARG A 36 10.03 -3.92 6.26
C ARG A 36 9.06 -4.17 5.10
N ALA A 37 9.38 -3.71 3.89
CA ALA A 37 8.59 -4.01 2.70
C ALA A 37 8.68 -5.49 2.33
N GLU A 38 9.89 -6.09 2.37
CA GLU A 38 10.11 -7.51 2.15
C GLU A 38 9.33 -8.36 3.17
N ASP A 39 9.43 -8.03 4.46
CA ASP A 39 8.69 -8.72 5.54
C ASP A 39 7.17 -8.63 5.35
N LEU A 40 6.66 -7.44 4.98
CA LEU A 40 5.24 -7.23 4.73
C LEU A 40 4.74 -8.09 3.55
N VAL A 41 5.51 -8.17 2.47
CA VAL A 41 5.17 -9.02 1.32
C VAL A 41 5.17 -10.49 1.72
N GLN A 42 6.18 -10.96 2.44
CA GLN A 42 6.26 -12.34 2.92
C GLN A 42 5.09 -12.70 3.84
N GLU A 43 4.77 -11.84 4.82
CA GLU A 43 3.61 -12.05 5.71
C GLU A 43 2.30 -12.07 4.90
N THR A 44 2.18 -11.19 3.89
CA THR A 44 1.02 -11.15 3.02
C THR A 44 0.85 -12.44 2.24
N LEU A 45 1.90 -12.90 1.57
CA LEU A 45 1.89 -14.14 0.80
C LEU A 45 1.59 -15.36 1.68
N ALA A 46 2.15 -15.43 2.89
CA ALA A 46 1.84 -16.48 3.85
C ALA A 46 0.34 -16.50 4.23
N ARG A 47 -0.26 -15.33 4.46
CA ARG A 47 -1.69 -15.19 4.77
C ARG A 47 -2.58 -15.57 3.58
N VAL A 48 -2.18 -15.18 2.36
CA VAL A 48 -2.88 -15.55 1.13
C VAL A 48 -2.81 -17.06 0.92
N TYR A 49 -1.62 -17.67 1.10
CA TYR A 49 -1.44 -19.12 0.98
C TYR A 49 -2.30 -19.92 1.96
N ALA A 50 -2.39 -19.46 3.20
CA ALA A 50 -3.23 -20.11 4.22
C ALA A 50 -4.70 -20.20 3.78
N ARG A 51 -5.16 -19.25 2.96
CA ARG A 51 -6.52 -19.20 2.42
C ARG A 51 -6.61 -19.52 0.93
N TRP A 52 -5.49 -19.97 0.33
CA TRP A 52 -5.44 -20.29 -1.09
C TRP A 52 -6.42 -21.39 -1.43
N SER A 53 -7.40 -21.08 -2.26
CA SER A 53 -8.40 -22.01 -2.76
C SER A 53 -8.89 -21.56 -4.13
N THR A 54 -9.52 -22.46 -4.87
CA THR A 54 -10.15 -22.16 -6.18
C THR A 54 -11.33 -21.19 -6.09
N THR A 55 -11.75 -20.81 -4.87
CA THR A 55 -12.87 -19.88 -4.64
C THR A 55 -12.44 -18.41 -4.50
N ILE A 56 -11.17 -18.09 -4.67
CA ILE A 56 -10.72 -16.69 -4.72
C ILE A 56 -10.85 -16.20 -6.16
N ASP A 57 -11.93 -15.47 -6.46
CA ASP A 57 -12.23 -14.99 -7.82
C ASP A 57 -11.15 -14.07 -8.39
N ASN A 58 -10.56 -13.22 -7.54
CA ASN A 58 -9.46 -12.31 -7.92
C ASN A 58 -8.32 -12.37 -6.90
N PRO A 59 -7.36 -13.30 -7.09
CA PRO A 59 -6.23 -13.47 -6.17
C PRO A 59 -5.35 -12.22 -6.03
N ALA A 60 -5.16 -11.45 -7.09
CA ALA A 60 -4.34 -10.24 -7.06
C ALA A 60 -5.00 -9.15 -6.18
N ALA A 61 -6.28 -8.87 -6.38
CA ALA A 61 -7.02 -7.92 -5.54
C ALA A 61 -7.11 -8.38 -4.08
N TYR A 62 -7.24 -9.69 -3.85
CA TYR A 62 -7.24 -10.28 -2.51
C TYR A 62 -5.89 -10.10 -1.82
N ALA A 63 -4.78 -10.34 -2.52
CA ALA A 63 -3.43 -10.15 -2.00
C ALA A 63 -3.15 -8.67 -1.68
N GLN A 64 -3.51 -7.74 -2.56
CA GLN A 64 -3.39 -6.29 -2.30
C GLN A 64 -4.21 -5.84 -1.09
N THR A 65 -5.44 -6.32 -0.97
CA THR A 65 -6.28 -6.05 0.20
C THR A 65 -5.66 -6.61 1.49
N THR A 66 -5.11 -7.82 1.41
CA THR A 66 -4.43 -8.48 2.55
C THR A 66 -3.19 -7.69 2.96
N LEU A 67 -2.38 -7.22 1.99
CA LEU A 67 -1.18 -6.41 2.23
C LEU A 67 -1.52 -5.11 2.97
N THR A 68 -2.47 -4.34 2.45
CA THR A 68 -2.84 -3.05 3.04
C THR A 68 -3.43 -3.20 4.44
N ARG A 69 -4.29 -4.19 4.67
CA ARG A 69 -4.85 -4.50 5.99
C ARG A 69 -3.79 -4.98 6.98
N THR A 70 -2.85 -5.80 6.53
CA THR A 70 -1.72 -6.27 7.35
C THR A 70 -0.87 -5.09 7.79
N TRP A 71 -0.51 -4.20 6.87
CA TRP A 71 0.27 -3.01 7.17
C TRP A 71 -0.45 -2.07 8.15
N ILE A 72 -1.73 -1.74 7.93
CA ILE A 72 -2.52 -0.92 8.86
C ILE A 72 -2.54 -1.55 10.26
N SER A 73 -2.74 -2.87 10.34
CA SER A 73 -2.72 -3.60 11.61
C SER A 73 -1.37 -3.53 12.33
N GLN A 74 -0.26 -3.61 11.57
CA GLN A 74 1.09 -3.44 12.11
C GLN A 74 1.30 -2.01 12.65
N GLN A 75 0.86 -0.98 11.93
CA GLN A 75 0.98 0.42 12.38
C GLN A 75 0.18 0.66 13.66
N ARG A 76 -1.05 0.16 13.76
CA ARG A 76 -1.86 0.26 14.98
C ARG A 76 -1.16 -0.37 16.19
N ARG A 77 -0.57 -1.55 16.02
CA ARG A 77 0.17 -2.23 17.10
C ARG A 77 1.41 -1.44 17.55
N ARG A 78 2.12 -0.82 16.61
CA ARG A 78 3.29 0.02 16.91
C ARG A 78 2.90 1.27 17.67
N SER A 79 1.86 1.99 17.23
CA SER A 79 1.38 3.18 17.93
C SER A 79 0.93 2.90 19.37
N THR A 80 0.59 1.66 19.70
CA THR A 80 0.22 1.24 21.05
C THR A 80 1.43 0.87 21.91
N HIS A 81 2.59 0.52 21.30
CA HIS A 81 3.76 -0.01 22.02
C HIS A 81 5.01 0.88 21.93
N GLU A 82 5.06 1.85 21.03
CA GLU A 82 6.26 2.69 20.84
C GLU A 82 5.96 4.15 21.12
N ARG A 83 6.74 4.74 22.06
CA ARG A 83 7.06 6.16 21.98
C ARG A 83 7.78 6.41 20.65
N PRO A 84 7.47 7.51 19.93
CA PRO A 84 8.12 7.80 18.66
C PRO A 84 9.62 7.99 18.91
N MET A 85 10.41 7.01 18.56
CA MET A 85 11.84 7.17 18.39
C MET A 85 12.05 7.44 16.92
N ASP A 86 12.31 8.72 16.60
CA ASP A 86 12.74 9.20 15.29
C ASP A 86 13.99 8.43 14.86
N ARG A 87 13.81 7.36 14.11
CA ARG A 87 14.87 6.81 13.29
C ARG A 87 14.70 7.38 11.89
N LEU A 88 15.46 8.43 11.62
CA LEU A 88 15.79 8.77 10.25
C LEU A 88 16.49 7.55 9.65
N PRO A 89 16.02 7.02 8.52
CA PRO A 89 16.77 6.00 7.80
C PRO A 89 18.06 6.63 7.29
N GLU A 90 19.21 6.08 7.68
CA GLU A 90 20.47 6.43 7.04
C GLU A 90 20.44 5.89 5.62
N HIS A 91 20.30 6.78 4.65
CA HIS A 91 20.40 6.45 3.23
C HIS A 91 21.76 6.89 2.72
N PRO A 92 22.48 6.07 1.93
CA PRO A 92 23.66 6.54 1.19
C PRO A 92 23.26 7.67 0.24
N ALA A 93 24.21 8.60 -0.05
CA ALA A 93 23.97 9.77 -0.89
C ALA A 93 23.29 9.39 -2.21
N PRO A 94 22.09 9.92 -2.51
CA PRO A 94 21.29 9.46 -3.64
C PRO A 94 21.73 10.07 -4.97
N ALA A 95 21.57 9.28 -6.06
CA ALA A 95 21.51 9.83 -7.40
C ALA A 95 20.29 10.76 -7.58
N PRO A 96 20.24 11.70 -8.55
CA PRO A 96 19.16 12.67 -8.68
C PRO A 96 17.74 12.08 -8.68
N ASP A 97 17.53 10.96 -9.35
CA ASP A 97 16.24 10.24 -9.36
C ASP A 97 15.91 9.61 -8.00
N ASP A 98 16.93 9.21 -7.24
CA ASP A 98 16.78 8.70 -5.88
C ASP A 98 16.39 9.80 -4.90
N ALA A 99 16.85 11.04 -5.10
CA ALA A 99 16.50 12.18 -4.25
C ALA A 99 15.00 12.49 -4.31
N LEU A 100 14.42 12.53 -5.52
CA LEU A 100 12.98 12.73 -5.69
C LEU A 100 12.16 11.60 -5.06
N ARG A 101 12.61 10.36 -5.25
CA ARG A 101 11.99 9.17 -4.66
C ARG A 101 12.03 9.22 -3.14
N LEU A 102 13.17 9.59 -2.53
CA LEU A 102 13.30 9.72 -1.09
C LEU A 102 12.39 10.82 -0.54
N THR A 103 12.34 11.98 -1.19
CA THR A 103 11.45 13.08 -0.82
C THR A 103 9.98 12.63 -0.84
N LEU A 104 9.57 11.87 -1.85
CA LEU A 104 8.22 11.31 -1.91
C LEU A 104 7.96 10.31 -0.79
N LEU A 105 8.89 9.42 -0.49
CA LEU A 105 8.76 8.43 0.58
C LEU A 105 8.66 9.10 1.95
N ASP A 106 9.45 10.13 2.20
CA ASP A 106 9.41 10.93 3.43
C ASP A 106 8.08 11.68 3.57
N ALA A 107 7.61 12.29 2.47
CA ALA A 107 6.31 12.96 2.46
C ALA A 107 5.16 11.98 2.75
N LEU A 108 5.20 10.78 2.14
CA LEU A 108 4.24 9.71 2.43
C LEU A 108 4.36 9.23 3.87
N ALA A 109 5.60 9.17 4.43
CA ALA A 109 5.84 8.78 5.81
C ALA A 109 5.20 9.74 6.83
N GLY A 110 5.06 11.02 6.48
CA GLY A 110 4.37 12.03 7.27
C GLY A 110 2.84 11.92 7.29
N LEU A 111 2.24 11.06 6.46
CA LEU A 111 0.79 10.85 6.47
C LEU A 111 0.36 9.87 7.57
N GLU A 112 -0.88 10.07 8.05
CA GLU A 112 -1.55 9.03 8.86
C GLU A 112 -1.58 7.70 8.10
N PRO A 113 -1.44 6.55 8.78
CA PRO A 113 -1.36 5.24 8.12
C PRO A 113 -2.49 4.99 7.12
N LEU A 114 -3.72 5.26 7.50
CA LEU A 114 -4.88 5.03 6.61
C LEU A 114 -4.88 5.99 5.42
N ASP A 115 -4.48 7.25 5.62
CA ASP A 115 -4.40 8.26 4.56
C ASP A 115 -3.29 7.91 3.54
N ARG A 116 -2.15 7.37 4.01
CA ARG A 116 -1.07 6.85 3.15
C ARG A 116 -1.58 5.72 2.27
N VAL A 117 -2.28 4.73 2.84
CA VAL A 117 -2.86 3.62 2.06
C VAL A 117 -3.82 4.15 0.98
N ILE A 118 -4.68 5.10 1.32
CA ILE A 118 -5.64 5.67 0.35
C ILE A 118 -4.91 6.36 -0.80
N VAL A 119 -3.87 7.15 -0.51
CA VAL A 119 -3.06 7.83 -1.55
C VAL A 119 -2.37 6.81 -2.44
N VAL A 120 -1.71 5.79 -1.86
CA VAL A 120 -0.99 4.76 -2.62
C VAL A 120 -1.96 4.01 -3.53
N LEU A 121 -3.07 3.51 -3.02
CA LEU A 121 -4.05 2.77 -3.81
C LEU A 121 -4.67 3.63 -4.94
N ARG A 122 -4.98 4.91 -4.65
CA ARG A 122 -5.65 5.77 -5.62
C ARG A 122 -4.74 6.32 -6.70
N HIS A 123 -3.52 6.74 -6.36
CA HIS A 123 -2.66 7.49 -7.28
C HIS A 123 -1.46 6.69 -7.80
N LEU A 124 -1.10 5.61 -7.14
CA LEU A 124 0.07 4.80 -7.53
C LEU A 124 -0.33 3.42 -8.05
N ASP A 125 -1.47 2.90 -7.59
CA ASP A 125 -2.04 1.61 -8.05
C ASP A 125 -3.33 1.79 -8.88
N ASP A 126 -3.76 3.04 -9.16
CA ASP A 126 -4.94 3.41 -9.96
C ASP A 126 -6.25 2.71 -9.56
N VAL A 127 -6.40 2.35 -8.28
CA VAL A 127 -7.59 1.67 -7.77
C VAL A 127 -8.76 2.65 -7.67
N PRO A 128 -9.92 2.39 -8.27
CA PRO A 128 -11.09 3.27 -8.17
C PRO A 128 -11.52 3.55 -6.72
N THR A 129 -12.04 4.76 -6.44
CA THR A 129 -12.43 5.16 -5.07
C THR A 129 -13.41 4.19 -4.42
N ALA A 130 -14.41 3.71 -5.17
CA ALA A 130 -15.38 2.73 -4.69
C ALA A 130 -14.71 1.40 -4.27
N GLU A 131 -13.73 0.95 -5.03
CA GLU A 131 -12.95 -0.23 -4.73
C GLU A 131 -12.06 -0.04 -3.50
N VAL A 132 -11.41 1.13 -3.35
CA VAL A 132 -10.65 1.48 -2.14
C VAL A 132 -11.58 1.47 -0.92
N ALA A 133 -12.78 2.05 -1.03
CA ALA A 133 -13.78 2.06 0.03
C ALA A 133 -14.17 0.64 0.44
N LEU A 134 -14.44 -0.23 -0.53
CA LEU A 134 -14.75 -1.64 -0.30
C LEU A 134 -13.60 -2.37 0.42
N ARG A 135 -12.37 -2.24 -0.09
CA ARG A 135 -11.17 -2.89 0.48
C ARG A 135 -10.89 -2.46 1.93
N LEU A 136 -11.15 -1.20 2.25
CA LEU A 136 -10.90 -0.63 3.58
C LEU A 136 -12.10 -0.68 4.52
N GLY A 137 -13.28 -1.10 4.04
CA GLY A 137 -14.53 -1.11 4.82
C GLY A 137 -15.01 0.30 5.16
N MET A 138 -14.88 1.23 4.22
CA MET A 138 -15.24 2.65 4.36
C MET A 138 -16.31 3.05 3.35
N THR A 139 -16.87 4.25 3.51
CA THR A 139 -17.72 4.86 2.49
C THR A 139 -16.87 5.64 1.47
N ASP A 140 -17.35 5.77 0.24
CA ASP A 140 -16.72 6.58 -0.81
C ASP A 140 -16.48 8.03 -0.37
N VAL A 141 -17.44 8.61 0.33
CA VAL A 141 -17.34 9.98 0.87
C VAL A 141 -16.20 10.09 1.85
N ALA A 142 -16.03 9.10 2.75
CA ALA A 142 -14.95 9.09 3.73
C ALA A 142 -13.58 8.93 3.04
N VAL A 143 -13.48 8.09 2.01
CA VAL A 143 -12.25 7.92 1.21
C VAL A 143 -11.88 9.21 0.52
N ARG A 144 -12.83 9.88 -0.19
CA ARG A 144 -12.58 11.16 -0.86
C ARG A 144 -12.14 12.25 0.11
N ALA A 145 -12.82 12.37 1.25
CA ALA A 145 -12.47 13.39 2.26
C ALA A 145 -11.05 13.18 2.83
N ARG A 146 -10.65 11.92 3.09
CA ARG A 146 -9.31 11.58 3.54
C ARG A 146 -8.27 11.85 2.46
N LEU A 147 -8.55 11.42 1.22
CA LEU A 147 -7.68 11.65 0.07
C LEU A 147 -7.39 13.14 -0.12
N MET A 148 -8.42 13.98 -0.09
CA MET A 148 -8.25 15.43 -0.24
C MET A 148 -7.40 16.05 0.88
N ARG A 149 -7.54 15.58 2.12
CA ARG A 149 -6.69 16.04 3.23
C ARG A 149 -5.25 15.58 3.08
N ALA A 150 -5.05 14.31 2.71
CA ALA A 150 -3.72 13.74 2.49
C ALA A 150 -2.97 14.47 1.37
N LEU A 151 -3.63 14.71 0.22
CA LEU A 151 -3.04 15.43 -0.90
C LEU A 151 -2.68 16.87 -0.54
N ARG A 152 -3.49 17.57 0.28
CA ARG A 152 -3.13 18.91 0.78
C ARG A 152 -1.86 18.89 1.63
N LYS A 153 -1.70 17.87 2.51
CA LYS A 153 -0.47 17.70 3.30
C LYS A 153 0.73 17.43 2.40
N LEU A 154 0.60 16.54 1.42
CA LEU A 154 1.68 16.24 0.47
C LEU A 154 2.10 17.46 -0.33
N ARG A 155 1.14 18.26 -0.83
CA ARG A 155 1.43 19.52 -1.53
C ARG A 155 2.25 20.48 -0.68
N ALA A 156 1.88 20.65 0.58
CA ALA A 156 2.59 21.54 1.50
C ALA A 156 4.03 21.11 1.78
N VAL A 157 4.32 19.81 1.71
CA VAL A 157 5.67 19.26 1.97
C VAL A 157 6.52 19.24 0.70
N LEU A 158 5.91 18.97 -0.46
CA LEU A 158 6.65 18.76 -1.70
C LEU A 158 6.86 20.06 -2.51
N ASP A 159 6.27 21.17 -2.08
CA ASP A 159 6.30 22.50 -2.76
C ASP A 159 6.09 22.39 -4.30
N LEU A 160 5.24 21.43 -4.71
CA LEU A 160 4.98 21.16 -6.11
C LEU A 160 3.82 22.03 -6.61
N PRO A 161 4.00 22.78 -7.69
CA PRO A 161 2.90 23.43 -8.41
C PRO A 161 2.09 22.35 -9.13
N PHE A 162 1.14 21.71 -8.45
CA PHE A 162 0.19 20.84 -9.13
C PHE A 162 -0.96 21.68 -9.71
N PRO A 163 -1.33 21.44 -10.97
CA PRO A 163 -2.57 21.99 -11.51
C PRO A 163 -3.73 21.51 -10.63
N ASP A 164 -4.69 22.41 -10.42
CA ASP A 164 -5.93 22.10 -9.71
C ASP A 164 -6.49 20.79 -10.27
N LEU A 165 -6.56 19.76 -9.44
CA LEU A 165 -7.31 18.56 -9.77
C LEU A 165 -8.79 19.00 -9.85
N VAL A 166 -9.17 19.41 -11.05
CA VAL A 166 -10.52 19.73 -11.43
C VAL A 166 -11.41 18.56 -11.01
N THR A 167 -12.40 18.90 -10.25
CA THR A 167 -13.60 18.14 -9.92
C THR A 167 -14.08 17.37 -11.15
N GLU A 168 -13.65 16.12 -11.32
CA GLU A 168 -14.30 15.26 -12.30
C GLU A 168 -15.69 14.90 -11.77
N GLY A 169 -16.68 15.40 -12.49
CA GLY A 169 -17.97 14.77 -12.61
C GLY A 169 -19.10 15.31 -11.77
N THR A 170 -19.60 16.46 -12.15
CA THR A 170 -21.05 16.62 -12.17
C THR A 170 -21.42 16.95 -13.62
N THR A 171 -21.82 15.93 -14.35
CA THR A 171 -22.63 16.11 -15.56
C THR A 171 -24.05 15.70 -15.23
N PRO A 172 -25.03 16.51 -15.57
CA PRO A 172 -26.44 16.34 -15.24
C PRO A 172 -27.06 15.11 -15.92
#